data_8a41411167900febc9d6baaf8f82f374
#
_entry.id   8a41411167900febc9d6baaf8f82f374
#
_cell.length_a   1.000
_cell.length_b   1.000
_cell.length_c   1.000
_cell.angle_alpha   90.00
_cell.angle_beta   90.00
_cell.angle_gamma   90.00
#
_symmetry.space_group_name_H-M   'P 1'
#
loop_
_entity.id
_entity.type
_entity.pdbx_description
1 polymer ?
#
loop_
_entity_poly.entity_id
_entity_poly.type
_entity_poly.pdbx_seq_one_letter_code
_entity_poly.pdbx_strand_id
1 'polypeptide(L)'
;MLEIDWNTSTILAEVFYCIIGLIFAFTGVNALKNKEVEKRTTTALFWFILAITFIAGPYIPTWITGACIIVLAILTATGLVQPAAMHIPTAKETRENADKYGYKSFIPPVVLALSAVVVATFFTDLGANNAIGISAAIGLIVAYFIFKPKFSLPFKDGIRLTDNVGTTGILPQVLAALGSLFTAAGVGAVIAAGVGAIIPEGNHFIAVAVYCIGMALFTMIMGNGFAAFAVITVGIGYPFLIAQGAN
;
A
#
# COMPACT_ATOMS: atom_id res chain seq x y z
N MET A 1 -16.07 20.09 -1.44
CA MET A 1 -15.80 19.05 -2.43
C MET A 1 -14.52 19.45 -3.12
N LEU A 2 -13.51 18.57 -3.13
CA LEU A 2 -12.34 18.79 -3.97
C LEU A 2 -12.80 18.64 -5.42
N GLU A 3 -12.55 19.65 -6.26
CA GLU A 3 -12.70 19.50 -7.70
C GLU A 3 -11.69 18.45 -8.17
N ILE A 4 -12.17 17.28 -8.58
CA ILE A 4 -11.32 16.21 -9.10
C ILE A 4 -11.10 16.52 -10.58
N ASP A 5 -9.84 16.73 -10.94
CA ASP A 5 -9.45 16.83 -12.35
C ASP A 5 -9.47 15.45 -12.99
N TRP A 6 -10.51 15.19 -13.78
CA TRP A 6 -10.75 13.91 -14.46
C TRP A 6 -9.88 13.77 -15.70
N ASN A 7 -8.59 13.62 -15.49
CA ASN A 7 -7.67 13.23 -16.56
C ASN A 7 -7.54 11.70 -16.68
N THR A 8 -6.88 11.24 -17.74
CA THR A 8 -6.70 9.80 -18.01
C THR A 8 -6.05 9.05 -16.86
N SER A 9 -5.08 9.68 -16.17
CA SER A 9 -4.39 9.09 -15.03
C SER A 9 -5.34 8.90 -13.84
N THR A 10 -6.17 9.90 -13.54
CA THR A 10 -7.15 9.85 -12.45
C THR A 10 -8.22 8.78 -12.72
N ILE A 11 -8.77 8.75 -13.94
CA ILE A 11 -9.78 7.74 -14.32
C ILE A 11 -9.21 6.32 -14.18
N LEU A 12 -7.98 6.11 -14.64
CA LEU A 12 -7.33 4.81 -14.55
C LEU A 12 -7.08 4.39 -13.09
N ALA A 13 -6.63 5.33 -12.24
CA ALA A 13 -6.47 5.09 -10.81
C ALA A 13 -7.78 4.68 -10.14
N GLU A 14 -8.89 5.37 -10.46
CA GLU A 14 -10.22 5.06 -9.93
C GLU A 14 -10.70 3.66 -10.37
N VAL A 15 -10.40 3.24 -11.60
CA VAL A 15 -10.70 1.87 -12.05
C VAL A 15 -9.96 0.85 -11.18
N PHE A 16 -8.67 1.08 -10.88
CA PHE A 16 -7.91 0.19 -10.01
C PHE A 16 -8.43 0.22 -8.57
N TYR A 17 -8.78 1.39 -8.05
CA TYR A 17 -9.37 1.50 -6.71
C TYR A 17 -10.72 0.79 -6.62
N CYS A 18 -11.56 0.87 -7.64
CA CYS A 18 -12.80 0.10 -7.71
C CYS A 18 -12.53 -1.42 -7.69
N ILE A 19 -11.55 -1.90 -8.45
CA ILE A 19 -11.18 -3.32 -8.45
C ILE A 19 -10.72 -3.77 -7.06
N ILE A 20 -9.84 -2.99 -6.41
CA ILE A 20 -9.36 -3.27 -5.06
C ILE A 20 -10.52 -3.26 -4.06
N GLY A 21 -11.38 -2.25 -4.13
CA GLY A 21 -12.56 -2.14 -3.27
C GLY A 21 -13.53 -3.31 -3.44
N LEU A 22 -13.72 -3.81 -4.66
CA LEU A 22 -14.50 -5.02 -4.91
C LEU A 22 -13.86 -6.26 -4.25
N ILE A 23 -12.54 -6.40 -4.31
CA ILE A 23 -11.83 -7.49 -3.62
C ILE A 23 -12.07 -7.40 -2.11
N PHE A 24 -11.98 -6.21 -1.52
CA PHE A 24 -12.28 -5.98 -0.11
C PHE A 24 -13.74 -6.32 0.23
N ALA A 25 -14.71 -5.93 -0.61
CA ALA A 25 -16.11 -6.28 -0.43
C ALA A 25 -16.32 -7.81 -0.45
N PHE A 26 -15.71 -8.51 -1.41
CA PHE A 26 -15.76 -9.97 -1.44
C PHE A 26 -15.09 -10.62 -0.24
N THR A 27 -13.97 -10.07 0.26
CA THR A 27 -13.32 -10.53 1.49
C THR A 27 -14.24 -10.36 2.70
N GLY A 28 -14.94 -9.23 2.80
CA GLY A 28 -15.94 -8.99 3.83
C GLY A 28 -17.10 -9.99 3.79
N VAL A 29 -17.63 -10.27 2.61
CA VAL A 29 -18.67 -11.30 2.42
C VAL A 29 -18.15 -12.70 2.80
N ASN A 30 -16.91 -13.01 2.44
CA ASN A 30 -16.27 -14.27 2.82
C ASN A 30 -16.13 -14.40 4.33
N ALA A 31 -15.70 -13.34 5.03
CA ALA A 31 -15.60 -13.30 6.49
C ALA A 31 -16.94 -13.56 7.16
N LEU A 32 -18.05 -12.98 6.66
CA LEU A 32 -19.41 -13.24 7.17
C LEU A 32 -19.85 -14.70 7.01
N LYS A 33 -19.50 -15.32 5.89
CA LYS A 33 -19.90 -16.69 5.57
C LYS A 33 -19.04 -17.74 6.28
N ASN A 34 -17.83 -17.39 6.67
CA ASN A 34 -16.89 -18.32 7.29
C ASN A 34 -17.25 -18.50 8.78
N LYS A 35 -17.71 -19.70 9.14
CA LYS A 35 -18.09 -20.05 10.50
C LYS A 35 -16.88 -20.25 11.46
N GLU A 36 -15.68 -20.41 10.91
CA GLU A 36 -14.45 -20.58 11.69
C GLU A 36 -13.94 -19.25 12.26
N VAL A 37 -14.40 -18.11 11.70
CA VAL A 37 -14.07 -16.78 12.19
C VAL A 37 -15.01 -16.42 13.34
N GLU A 38 -14.52 -16.38 14.56
CA GLU A 38 -15.33 -16.02 15.73
C GLU A 38 -15.84 -14.57 15.64
N LYS A 39 -14.96 -13.63 15.22
CA LYS A 39 -15.25 -12.19 15.10
C LYS A 39 -15.70 -11.79 13.69
N ARG A 40 -16.48 -12.64 13.03
CA ARG A 40 -16.87 -12.49 11.62
C ARG A 40 -17.54 -11.15 11.30
N THR A 41 -18.38 -10.64 12.18
CA THR A 41 -19.13 -9.39 11.93
C THR A 41 -18.22 -8.17 11.94
N THR A 42 -17.34 -8.08 12.93
CA THR A 42 -16.38 -6.96 13.03
C THR A 42 -15.28 -7.04 11.97
N THR A 43 -14.84 -8.25 11.62
CA THR A 43 -13.94 -8.50 10.50
C THR A 43 -14.59 -8.08 9.16
N ALA A 44 -15.84 -8.44 8.93
CA ALA A 44 -16.55 -8.03 7.75
C ALA A 44 -16.77 -6.51 7.70
N LEU A 45 -17.10 -5.89 8.82
CA LEU A 45 -17.23 -4.43 8.93
C LEU A 45 -15.92 -3.73 8.55
N PHE A 46 -14.78 -4.24 9.03
CA PHE A 46 -13.46 -3.73 8.64
C PHE A 46 -13.27 -3.73 7.13
N TRP A 47 -13.54 -4.86 6.46
CA TRP A 47 -13.38 -4.98 5.02
C TRP A 47 -14.39 -4.14 4.24
N PHE A 48 -15.64 -4.00 4.70
CA PHE A 48 -16.64 -3.15 4.05
C PHE A 48 -16.32 -1.66 4.18
N ILE A 49 -15.78 -1.21 5.32
CA ILE A 49 -15.32 0.17 5.45
C ILE A 49 -14.20 0.45 4.44
N LEU A 50 -13.21 -0.45 4.32
CA LEU A 50 -12.16 -0.34 3.32
C LEU A 50 -12.74 -0.34 1.90
N ALA A 51 -13.68 -1.24 1.59
CA ALA A 51 -14.31 -1.31 0.28
C ALA A 51 -14.99 0.02 -0.09
N ILE A 52 -15.76 0.59 0.83
CA ILE A 52 -16.46 1.86 0.62
C ILE A 52 -15.46 3.01 0.43
N THR A 53 -14.41 3.08 1.23
CA THR A 53 -13.41 4.15 1.10
C THR A 53 -12.61 4.06 -0.20
N PHE A 54 -12.40 2.87 -0.74
CA PHE A 54 -11.73 2.68 -2.03
C PHE A 54 -12.66 2.94 -3.23
N ILE A 55 -13.92 2.48 -3.17
CA ILE A 55 -14.87 2.64 -4.30
C ILE A 55 -15.45 4.05 -4.36
N ALA A 56 -15.80 4.59 -3.21
CA ALA A 56 -16.51 5.87 -3.13
C ALA A 56 -15.63 7.03 -2.62
N GLY A 57 -14.30 6.81 -2.49
CA GLY A 57 -13.35 7.80 -1.97
C GLY A 57 -13.51 9.20 -2.55
N PRO A 58 -13.58 9.37 -3.89
CA PRO A 58 -13.76 10.68 -4.52
C PRO A 58 -15.05 11.41 -4.15
N TYR A 59 -16.08 10.67 -3.78
CA TYR A 59 -17.42 11.19 -3.49
C TYR A 59 -17.66 11.41 -2.00
N ILE A 60 -16.80 10.87 -1.15
CA ILE A 60 -16.92 10.96 0.31
C ILE A 60 -16.16 12.20 0.81
N PRO A 61 -16.76 13.05 1.65
CA PRO A 61 -16.05 14.15 2.31
C PRO A 61 -14.84 13.63 3.11
N THR A 62 -13.71 14.34 3.05
CA THR A 62 -12.43 13.93 3.64
C THR A 62 -12.50 13.63 5.13
N TRP A 63 -13.35 14.35 5.87
CA TRP A 63 -13.56 14.11 7.30
C TRP A 63 -14.22 12.75 7.59
N ILE A 64 -15.11 12.26 6.70
CA ILE A 64 -15.73 10.93 6.82
C ILE A 64 -14.66 9.86 6.56
N THR A 65 -13.82 10.04 5.52
CA THR A 65 -12.70 9.12 5.26
C THR A 65 -11.75 9.07 6.46
N GLY A 66 -11.45 10.22 7.08
CA GLY A 66 -10.67 10.29 8.31
C GLY A 66 -11.33 9.52 9.47
N ALA A 67 -12.64 9.69 9.67
CA ALA A 67 -13.40 8.95 10.67
C ALA A 67 -13.37 7.43 10.39
N CYS A 68 -13.51 7.01 9.14
CA CYS A 68 -13.37 5.61 8.75
C CYS A 68 -11.99 5.03 9.13
N ILE A 69 -10.91 5.77 8.86
CA ILE A 69 -9.55 5.33 9.24
C ILE A 69 -9.41 5.16 10.75
N ILE A 70 -9.97 6.08 11.54
CA ILE A 70 -9.97 5.97 13.01
C ILE A 70 -10.74 4.72 13.46
N VAL A 71 -11.92 4.46 12.88
CA VAL A 71 -12.70 3.24 13.20
C VAL A 71 -11.92 1.97 12.84
N LEU A 72 -11.27 1.94 11.66
CA LEU A 72 -10.42 0.82 11.25
C LEU A 72 -9.26 0.60 12.21
N ALA A 73 -8.60 1.68 12.65
CA ALA A 73 -7.51 1.63 13.62
C ALA A 73 -7.99 1.07 14.98
N ILE A 74 -9.16 1.50 15.45
CA ILE A 74 -9.75 0.99 16.71
C ILE A 74 -10.09 -0.50 16.57
N LEU A 75 -10.75 -0.92 15.50
CA LEU A 75 -11.07 -2.33 15.25
C LEU A 75 -9.81 -3.22 15.24
N THR A 76 -8.74 -2.71 14.66
CA THR A 76 -7.45 -3.40 14.60
C THR A 76 -6.76 -3.44 15.96
N ALA A 77 -6.65 -2.30 16.66
CA ALA A 77 -5.99 -2.19 17.96
C ALA A 77 -6.67 -3.01 19.06
N THR A 78 -7.99 -3.12 19.00
CA THR A 78 -8.78 -3.93 19.94
C THR A 78 -8.79 -5.42 19.60
N GLY A 79 -8.12 -5.84 18.53
CA GLY A 79 -8.08 -7.23 18.07
C GLY A 79 -9.45 -7.77 17.66
N LEU A 80 -10.37 -6.89 17.23
CA LEU A 80 -11.72 -7.27 16.77
C LEU A 80 -11.73 -7.77 15.31
N VAL A 81 -10.61 -7.69 14.61
CA VAL A 81 -10.45 -8.23 13.26
C VAL A 81 -9.64 -9.52 13.34
N GLN A 82 -10.21 -10.56 12.80
CA GLN A 82 -9.60 -11.89 12.78
C GLN A 82 -9.54 -12.39 11.34
N PRO A 83 -8.32 -12.64 10.79
CA PRO A 83 -8.21 -13.25 9.47
C PRO A 83 -8.81 -14.66 9.46
N ALA A 84 -9.39 -15.05 8.35
CA ALA A 84 -9.88 -16.41 8.18
C ALA A 84 -8.69 -17.40 8.17
N ALA A 85 -8.92 -18.61 8.65
CA ALA A 85 -7.93 -19.67 8.55
C ALA A 85 -7.59 -19.92 7.08
N MET A 86 -6.31 -19.81 6.75
CA MET A 86 -5.83 -20.02 5.39
C MET A 86 -5.78 -21.49 5.05
N HIS A 87 -6.22 -21.82 3.84
CA HIS A 87 -5.81 -23.08 3.23
C HIS A 87 -4.31 -23.01 2.90
N ILE A 88 -3.49 -23.65 3.73
CA ILE A 88 -2.07 -23.82 3.49
C ILE A 88 -1.93 -25.05 2.58
N PRO A 89 -1.37 -24.91 1.36
CA PRO A 89 -1.17 -26.05 0.48
C PRO A 89 -0.34 -27.11 1.18
N THR A 90 -0.73 -28.36 1.03
CA THR A 90 0.03 -29.49 1.57
C THR A 90 1.40 -29.60 0.91
N ALA A 91 2.39 -30.19 1.60
CA ALA A 91 3.72 -30.41 1.04
C ALA A 91 3.67 -31.21 -0.28
N LYS A 92 2.67 -32.11 -0.42
CA LYS A 92 2.44 -32.88 -1.64
C LYS A 92 1.98 -32.00 -2.80
N GLU A 93 0.96 -31.15 -2.59
CA GLU A 93 0.45 -30.20 -3.59
C GLU A 93 1.54 -29.20 -4.02
N THR A 94 2.34 -28.73 -3.06
CA THR A 94 3.45 -27.81 -3.35
C THR A 94 4.48 -28.49 -4.25
N ARG A 95 4.84 -29.77 -3.97
CA ARG A 95 5.79 -30.51 -4.77
C ARG A 95 5.25 -30.82 -6.17
N GLU A 96 4.01 -31.27 -6.29
CA GLU A 96 3.35 -31.52 -7.58
C GLU A 96 3.29 -30.25 -8.45
N ASN A 97 2.99 -29.10 -7.85
CA ASN A 97 2.99 -27.82 -8.57
C ASN A 97 4.42 -27.38 -8.94
N ALA A 98 5.41 -27.61 -8.07
CA ALA A 98 6.81 -27.30 -8.37
C ALA A 98 7.33 -28.15 -9.53
N ASP A 99 7.03 -29.46 -9.55
CA ASP A 99 7.41 -30.37 -10.63
C ASP A 99 6.71 -29.99 -11.96
N LYS A 100 5.44 -29.57 -11.89
CA LYS A 100 4.65 -29.22 -13.07
C LYS A 100 5.06 -27.89 -13.70
N TYR A 101 5.29 -26.87 -12.88
CA TYR A 101 5.51 -25.51 -13.37
C TYR A 101 6.97 -25.06 -13.30
N GLY A 102 7.75 -25.56 -12.33
CA GLY A 102 9.17 -25.30 -12.18
C GLY A 102 9.50 -23.78 -12.28
N TYR A 103 10.47 -23.47 -13.12
CA TYR A 103 10.93 -22.09 -13.36
C TYR A 103 9.86 -21.18 -14.00
N LYS A 104 8.81 -21.74 -14.63
CA LYS A 104 7.71 -20.95 -15.23
C LYS A 104 6.97 -20.13 -14.18
N SER A 105 7.03 -20.52 -12.91
CA SER A 105 6.44 -19.78 -11.80
C SER A 105 7.06 -18.39 -11.61
N PHE A 106 8.29 -18.16 -12.06
CA PHE A 106 8.97 -16.88 -11.97
C PHE A 106 8.66 -15.93 -13.13
N ILE A 107 8.05 -16.42 -14.22
CA ILE A 107 7.78 -15.59 -15.41
C ILE A 107 6.80 -14.46 -15.09
N PRO A 108 5.63 -14.68 -14.46
CA PRO A 108 4.70 -13.59 -14.16
C PRO A 108 5.29 -12.48 -13.27
N PRO A 109 6.00 -12.77 -12.15
CA PRO A 109 6.66 -11.74 -11.35
C PRO A 109 7.72 -10.95 -12.12
N VAL A 110 8.52 -11.62 -12.95
CA VAL A 110 9.52 -10.95 -13.79
C VAL A 110 8.86 -10.03 -14.84
N VAL A 111 7.82 -10.51 -15.50
CA VAL A 111 7.05 -9.71 -16.46
C VAL A 111 6.39 -8.52 -15.75
N LEU A 112 5.84 -8.70 -14.57
CA LEU A 112 5.28 -7.61 -13.76
C LEU A 112 6.37 -6.56 -13.48
N ALA A 113 7.54 -6.97 -13.00
CA ALA A 113 8.63 -6.05 -12.68
C ALA A 113 9.13 -5.29 -13.92
N LEU A 114 9.36 -5.99 -15.03
CA LEU A 114 9.80 -5.38 -16.28
C LEU A 114 8.76 -4.41 -16.85
N SER A 115 7.49 -4.82 -16.87
CA SER A 115 6.42 -3.95 -17.35
C SER A 115 6.23 -2.72 -16.45
N ALA A 116 6.45 -2.81 -15.14
CA ALA A 116 6.40 -1.68 -14.22
C ALA A 116 7.49 -0.65 -14.57
N VAL A 117 8.71 -1.10 -14.81
CA VAL A 117 9.81 -0.23 -15.24
C VAL A 117 9.50 0.42 -16.58
N VAL A 118 9.05 -0.36 -17.56
CA VAL A 118 8.71 0.16 -18.90
C VAL A 118 7.59 1.21 -18.81
N VAL A 119 6.49 0.91 -18.12
CA VAL A 119 5.36 1.84 -17.99
C VAL A 119 5.78 3.10 -17.23
N ALA A 120 6.51 2.97 -16.13
CA ALA A 120 6.96 4.12 -15.34
C ALA A 120 7.94 5.02 -16.10
N THR A 121 8.76 4.44 -17.02
CA THR A 121 9.77 5.19 -17.77
C THR A 121 9.19 5.86 -19.01
N PHE A 122 8.34 5.15 -19.77
CA PHE A 122 7.84 5.64 -21.06
C PHE A 122 6.47 6.34 -20.96
N PHE A 123 5.73 6.13 -19.88
CA PHE A 123 4.39 6.69 -19.66
C PHE A 123 4.33 7.47 -18.35
N THR A 124 5.26 8.40 -18.17
CA THR A 124 5.41 9.20 -16.94
C THR A 124 4.15 9.94 -16.53
N ASP A 125 3.34 10.36 -17.52
CA ASP A 125 2.07 11.08 -17.30
C ASP A 125 1.01 10.24 -16.57
N LEU A 126 1.13 8.91 -16.58
CA LEU A 126 0.23 8.02 -15.87
C LEU A 126 0.49 7.97 -14.36
N GLY A 127 1.71 8.29 -13.95
CA GLY A 127 2.13 8.21 -12.55
C GLY A 127 2.44 6.78 -12.07
N ALA A 128 3.22 6.68 -10.99
CA ALA A 128 3.74 5.41 -10.48
C ALA A 128 2.66 4.42 -10.05
N ASN A 129 1.57 4.89 -9.44
CA ASN A 129 0.49 4.04 -8.97
C ASN A 129 -0.21 3.31 -10.14
N ASN A 130 -0.47 4.03 -11.24
CA ASN A 130 -1.07 3.45 -12.43
C ASN A 130 -0.10 2.49 -13.14
N ALA A 131 1.20 2.79 -13.14
CA ALA A 131 2.21 1.89 -13.68
C ALA A 131 2.20 0.53 -12.97
N ILE A 132 2.09 0.52 -11.64
CA ILE A 132 1.97 -0.71 -10.85
C ILE A 132 0.67 -1.45 -11.18
N GLY A 133 -0.45 -0.74 -11.27
CA GLY A 133 -1.75 -1.33 -11.60
C GLY A 133 -1.77 -2.00 -12.98
N ILE A 134 -1.26 -1.31 -14.01
CA ILE A 134 -1.13 -1.85 -15.37
C ILE A 134 -0.23 -3.09 -15.37
N SER A 135 0.91 -3.00 -14.68
CA SER A 135 1.89 -4.10 -14.63
C SER A 135 1.34 -5.32 -13.90
N ALA A 136 0.55 -5.11 -12.84
CA ALA A 136 -0.17 -6.18 -12.16
C ALA A 136 -1.19 -6.87 -13.08
N ALA A 137 -1.92 -6.10 -13.89
CA ALA A 137 -2.84 -6.63 -14.88
C ALA A 137 -2.10 -7.46 -15.96
N ILE A 138 -0.99 -6.97 -16.47
CA ILE A 138 -0.14 -7.69 -17.43
C ILE A 138 0.39 -8.98 -16.81
N GLY A 139 0.94 -8.92 -15.59
CA GLY A 139 1.43 -10.08 -14.88
C GLY A 139 0.35 -11.14 -14.64
N LEU A 140 -0.88 -10.70 -14.29
CA LEU A 140 -2.02 -11.60 -14.11
C LEU A 140 -2.44 -12.28 -15.43
N ILE A 141 -2.46 -11.53 -16.53
CA ILE A 141 -2.75 -12.08 -17.86
C ILE A 141 -1.72 -13.15 -18.23
N VAL A 142 -0.43 -12.86 -18.05
CA VAL A 142 0.65 -13.82 -18.32
C VAL A 142 0.52 -15.04 -17.43
N ALA A 143 0.24 -14.88 -16.14
CA ALA A 143 0.00 -15.98 -15.22
C ALA A 143 -1.18 -16.85 -15.67
N TYR A 144 -2.26 -16.22 -16.14
CA TYR A 144 -3.43 -16.95 -16.64
C TYR A 144 -3.09 -17.82 -17.86
N PHE A 145 -2.30 -17.31 -18.80
CA PHE A 145 -1.89 -18.08 -19.98
C PHE A 145 -0.93 -19.22 -19.64
N ILE A 146 -0.04 -19.03 -18.67
CA ILE A 146 0.95 -20.06 -18.26
C ILE A 146 0.27 -21.16 -17.45
N PHE A 147 -0.50 -20.80 -16.43
CA PHE A 147 -1.04 -21.76 -15.46
C PHE A 147 -2.40 -22.31 -15.85
N LYS A 148 -3.13 -21.60 -16.72
CA LYS A 148 -4.49 -21.94 -17.17
C LYS A 148 -5.41 -22.33 -16.00
N PRO A 149 -5.49 -21.49 -14.96
CA PRO A 149 -6.30 -21.80 -13.78
C PRO A 149 -7.78 -21.80 -14.12
N LYS A 150 -8.59 -22.45 -13.28
CA LYS A 150 -10.05 -22.23 -13.32
C LYS A 150 -10.33 -20.75 -13.05
N PHE A 151 -11.29 -20.16 -13.77
CA PHE A 151 -11.61 -18.73 -13.71
C PHE A 151 -11.84 -18.19 -12.26
N SER A 152 -12.38 -19.06 -11.38
CA SER A 152 -12.61 -18.70 -9.97
C SER A 152 -11.35 -18.68 -9.10
N LEU A 153 -10.23 -19.27 -9.54
CA LEU A 153 -9.03 -19.41 -8.72
C LEU A 153 -8.35 -18.08 -8.42
N PRO A 154 -8.11 -17.18 -9.39
CA PRO A 154 -7.53 -15.87 -9.10
C PRO A 154 -8.34 -15.05 -8.09
N PHE A 155 -9.67 -15.15 -8.14
CA PHE A 155 -10.57 -14.50 -7.19
C PHE A 155 -10.41 -15.06 -5.77
N LYS A 156 -10.40 -16.39 -5.64
CA LYS A 156 -10.23 -17.04 -4.34
C LYS A 156 -8.85 -16.75 -3.75
N ASP A 157 -7.82 -16.78 -4.57
CA ASP A 157 -6.46 -16.44 -4.13
C ASP A 157 -6.33 -14.95 -3.80
N GLY A 158 -6.98 -14.08 -4.55
CA GLY A 158 -7.06 -12.65 -4.24
C GLY A 158 -7.67 -12.40 -2.86
N ILE A 159 -8.80 -13.01 -2.54
CA ILE A 159 -9.43 -12.93 -1.21
C ILE A 159 -8.49 -13.50 -0.15
N ARG A 160 -7.90 -14.65 -0.37
CA ARG A 160 -6.96 -15.30 0.55
C ARG A 160 -5.74 -14.41 0.83
N LEU A 161 -5.13 -13.83 -0.19
CA LEU A 161 -3.96 -12.94 -0.04
C LEU A 161 -4.35 -11.65 0.67
N THR A 162 -5.52 -11.08 0.37
CA THR A 162 -6.04 -9.89 1.03
C THR A 162 -6.28 -10.15 2.52
N ASP A 163 -6.89 -11.26 2.85
CA ASP A 163 -7.14 -11.66 4.24
C ASP A 163 -5.83 -11.93 5.02
N ASN A 164 -4.79 -12.39 4.32
CA ASN A 164 -3.43 -12.52 4.87
C ASN A 164 -2.76 -11.20 5.19
N VAL A 165 -2.85 -10.24 4.29
CA VAL A 165 -2.39 -8.88 4.57
C VAL A 165 -3.16 -8.34 5.78
N GLY A 166 -4.45 -8.68 5.86
CA GLY A 166 -5.28 -8.47 7.03
C GLY A 166 -5.20 -7.03 7.54
N THR A 167 -5.12 -6.91 8.84
CA THR A 167 -5.05 -5.62 9.53
C THR A 167 -3.78 -4.82 9.25
N THR A 168 -2.70 -5.47 8.79
CA THR A 168 -1.47 -4.76 8.42
C THR A 168 -1.66 -3.86 7.20
N GLY A 169 -2.67 -4.14 6.36
CA GLY A 169 -3.01 -3.31 5.21
C GLY A 169 -3.50 -1.90 5.56
N ILE A 170 -3.98 -1.65 6.79
CA ILE A 170 -4.36 -0.30 7.25
C ILE A 170 -3.15 0.54 7.66
N LEU A 171 -2.02 -0.10 7.99
CA LEU A 171 -0.85 0.58 8.54
C LEU A 171 -0.33 1.70 7.62
N PRO A 172 -0.17 1.52 6.29
CA PRO A 172 0.26 2.60 5.40
C PRO A 172 -0.66 3.82 5.43
N GLN A 173 -1.99 3.63 5.49
CA GLN A 173 -2.95 4.72 5.55
C GLN A 173 -2.86 5.51 6.85
N VAL A 174 -2.75 4.82 7.99
CA VAL A 174 -2.58 5.47 9.30
C VAL A 174 -1.26 6.24 9.35
N LEU A 175 -0.19 5.69 8.80
CA LEU A 175 1.12 6.35 8.77
C LEU A 175 1.15 7.54 7.80
N ALA A 176 0.47 7.47 6.67
CA ALA A 176 0.30 8.61 5.78
C ALA A 176 -0.48 9.74 6.44
N ALA A 177 -1.55 9.42 7.17
CA ALA A 177 -2.31 10.39 7.95
C ALA A 177 -1.44 11.02 9.05
N LEU A 178 -0.60 10.23 9.75
CA LEU A 178 0.34 10.73 10.75
C LEU A 178 1.38 11.67 10.13
N GLY A 179 1.91 11.33 8.95
CA GLY A 179 2.84 12.18 8.21
C GLY A 179 2.23 13.53 7.83
N SER A 180 0.97 13.53 7.38
CA SER A 180 0.22 14.76 7.09
C SER A 180 -0.01 15.60 8.35
N LEU A 181 -0.31 14.95 9.48
CA LEU A 181 -0.47 15.61 10.78
C LEU A 181 0.85 16.27 11.23
N PHE A 182 1.97 15.58 11.12
CA PHE A 182 3.29 16.12 11.46
C PHE A 182 3.66 17.31 10.57
N THR A 183 3.34 17.25 9.29
CA THR A 183 3.53 18.37 8.37
C THR A 183 2.69 19.57 8.78
N ALA A 184 1.40 19.38 9.07
CA ALA A 184 0.50 20.42 9.52
C ALA A 184 0.90 21.02 10.89
N ALA A 185 1.45 20.20 11.78
CA ALA A 185 1.96 20.61 13.09
C ALA A 185 3.34 21.31 13.04
N GLY A 186 3.95 21.43 11.85
CA GLY A 186 5.25 22.09 11.69
C GLY A 186 6.44 21.30 12.25
N VAL A 187 6.28 20.00 12.52
CA VAL A 187 7.34 19.15 13.07
C VAL A 187 8.59 19.16 12.19
N GLY A 188 8.40 19.15 10.86
CA GLY A 188 9.50 19.24 9.90
C GLY A 188 10.32 20.52 10.04
N ALA A 189 9.68 21.65 10.28
CA ALA A 189 10.37 22.93 10.50
C ALA A 189 11.21 22.95 11.79
N VAL A 190 10.70 22.33 12.85
CA VAL A 190 11.46 22.20 14.13
C VAL A 190 12.68 21.30 13.94
N ILE A 191 12.54 20.19 13.23
CA ILE A 191 13.66 19.30 12.91
C ILE A 191 14.66 20.02 12.01
N ALA A 192 14.21 20.73 10.97
CA ALA A 192 15.07 21.50 10.08
C ALA A 192 15.88 22.55 10.84
N ALA A 193 15.26 23.28 11.76
CA ALA A 193 15.96 24.27 12.58
C ALA A 193 17.03 23.65 13.49
N GLY A 194 16.72 22.50 14.13
CA GLY A 194 17.66 21.78 14.96
C GLY A 194 18.83 21.19 14.17
N VAL A 195 18.54 20.59 13.02
CA VAL A 195 19.54 19.93 12.16
C VAL A 195 20.37 20.96 11.39
N GLY A 196 19.77 22.11 11.00
CA GLY A 196 20.48 23.20 10.32
C GLY A 196 21.63 23.81 11.13
N ALA A 197 21.58 23.67 12.46
CA ALA A 197 22.71 24.07 13.32
C ALA A 197 23.91 23.11 13.19
N ILE A 198 23.70 21.91 12.66
CA ILE A 198 24.73 20.85 12.56
C ILE A 198 25.25 20.72 11.13
N ILE A 199 24.40 20.96 10.12
CA ILE A 199 24.75 20.84 8.70
C ILE A 199 25.39 22.15 8.24
N PRO A 200 26.68 22.17 7.83
CA PRO A 200 27.28 23.34 7.19
C PRO A 200 26.58 23.66 5.87
N GLU A 201 26.37 24.95 5.60
CA GLU A 201 25.76 25.39 4.33
C GLU A 201 26.54 24.87 3.12
N GLY A 202 25.82 24.31 2.15
CA GLY A 202 26.40 23.81 0.89
C GLY A 202 27.11 22.46 0.96
N ASN A 203 27.13 21.80 2.13
CA ASN A 203 27.77 20.48 2.22
C ASN A 203 26.75 19.34 2.05
N HIS A 204 26.50 18.97 0.79
CA HIS A 204 25.57 17.91 0.43
C HIS A 204 25.94 16.54 1.03
N PHE A 205 27.22 16.24 1.18
CA PHE A 205 27.64 14.96 1.76
C PHE A 205 27.19 14.81 3.23
N ILE A 206 27.38 15.86 4.02
CA ILE A 206 26.93 15.88 5.43
C ILE A 206 25.39 15.85 5.46
N ALA A 207 24.70 16.59 4.59
CA ALA A 207 23.25 16.58 4.50
C ALA A 207 22.70 15.19 4.19
N VAL A 208 23.29 14.46 3.24
CA VAL A 208 22.92 13.07 2.92
C VAL A 208 23.18 12.14 4.11
N ALA A 209 24.35 12.26 4.74
CA ALA A 209 24.68 11.43 5.90
C ALA A 209 23.69 11.64 7.06
N VAL A 210 23.36 12.90 7.38
CA VAL A 210 22.37 13.23 8.41
C VAL A 210 20.98 12.75 8.04
N TYR A 211 20.59 12.87 6.78
CA TYR A 211 19.32 12.31 6.29
C TYR A 211 19.25 10.79 6.46
N CYS A 212 20.29 10.07 6.04
CA CYS A 212 20.34 8.61 6.17
C CYS A 212 20.34 8.14 7.63
N ILE A 213 21.14 8.80 8.50
CA ILE A 213 21.18 8.51 9.94
C ILE A 213 19.83 8.84 10.57
N GLY A 214 19.24 9.98 10.24
CA GLY A 214 17.92 10.39 10.71
C GLY A 214 16.86 9.38 10.32
N MET A 215 16.85 8.93 9.05
CA MET A 215 15.95 7.88 8.57
C MET A 215 16.09 6.58 9.37
N ALA A 216 17.34 6.13 9.58
CA ALA A 216 17.59 4.91 10.34
C ALA A 216 17.11 5.03 11.80
N LEU A 217 17.47 6.12 12.48
CA LEU A 217 17.08 6.36 13.87
C LEU A 217 15.57 6.46 14.04
N PHE A 218 14.91 7.28 13.20
CA PHE A 218 13.44 7.40 13.26
C PHE A 218 12.74 6.10 12.90
N THR A 219 13.24 5.35 11.92
CA THR A 219 12.70 4.02 11.60
C THR A 219 12.82 3.08 12.81
N MET A 220 13.93 3.11 13.53
CA MET A 220 14.11 2.30 14.75
C MET A 220 13.14 2.73 15.87
N ILE A 221 12.99 4.03 16.08
CA ILE A 221 12.10 4.58 17.12
C ILE A 221 10.64 4.31 16.81
N MET A 222 10.22 4.55 15.57
CA MET A 222 8.82 4.41 15.13
C MET A 222 8.46 3.00 14.72
N GLY A 223 9.43 2.09 14.59
CA GLY A 223 9.25 0.72 14.13
C GLY A 223 8.82 0.62 12.66
N ASN A 224 8.81 1.72 11.91
CA ASN A 224 8.32 1.75 10.53
C ASN A 224 8.97 2.86 9.70
N GLY A 225 9.50 2.47 8.52
CA GLY A 225 10.16 3.38 7.60
C GLY A 225 9.23 4.40 6.92
N PHE A 226 7.95 4.09 6.71
CA PHE A 226 7.02 5.03 6.08
C PHE A 226 6.76 6.26 6.96
N ALA A 227 6.58 6.07 8.27
CA ALA A 227 6.39 7.17 9.20
C ALA A 227 7.68 8.01 9.32
N ALA A 228 8.84 7.35 9.42
CA ALA A 228 10.13 8.01 9.44
C ALA A 228 10.37 8.82 8.16
N PHE A 229 10.06 8.26 7.00
CA PHE A 229 10.21 8.92 5.70
C PHE A 229 9.43 10.24 5.64
N ALA A 230 8.16 10.24 6.03
CA ALA A 230 7.34 11.45 6.00
C ALA A 230 7.94 12.59 6.85
N VAL A 231 8.43 12.28 8.06
CA VAL A 231 8.99 13.28 8.98
C VAL A 231 10.37 13.75 8.54
N ILE A 232 11.27 12.81 8.26
CA ILE A 232 12.67 13.12 7.95
C ILE A 232 12.85 13.74 6.58
N THR A 233 12.03 13.33 5.60
CA THR A 233 12.07 13.95 4.27
C THR A 233 11.60 15.40 4.32
N VAL A 234 10.55 15.71 5.07
CA VAL A 234 10.09 17.10 5.23
C VAL A 234 11.06 17.91 6.07
N GLY A 235 11.64 17.33 7.13
CA GLY A 235 12.53 18.05 8.06
C GLY A 235 13.96 18.20 7.58
N ILE A 236 14.48 17.25 6.82
CA ILE A 236 15.89 17.22 6.38
C ILE A 236 16.02 17.09 4.87
N GLY A 237 15.31 16.12 4.27
CA GLY A 237 15.46 15.83 2.85
C GLY A 237 15.10 17.02 1.97
N TYR A 238 13.96 17.62 2.20
CA TYR A 238 13.49 18.74 1.38
C TYR A 238 14.39 19.98 1.53
N PRO A 239 14.61 20.55 2.74
CA PRO A 239 15.36 21.82 2.88
C PRO A 239 16.86 21.70 2.58
N PHE A 240 17.49 20.57 2.88
CA PHE A 240 18.95 20.44 2.78
C PHE A 240 19.44 19.63 1.57
N LEU A 241 18.56 18.91 0.88
CA LEU A 241 18.91 18.13 -0.31
C LEU A 241 18.11 18.58 -1.53
N ILE A 242 16.79 18.39 -1.54
CA ILE A 242 15.95 18.63 -2.72
C ILE A 242 15.97 20.12 -3.12
N ALA A 243 15.79 21.02 -2.16
CA ALA A 243 15.81 22.46 -2.40
C ALA A 243 17.18 22.98 -2.87
N GLN A 244 18.25 22.22 -2.62
CA GLN A 244 19.62 22.53 -3.05
C GLN A 244 20.05 21.80 -4.35
N GLY A 245 19.11 21.15 -5.04
CA GLY A 245 19.33 20.58 -6.37
C GLY A 245 19.70 19.09 -6.39
N ALA A 246 19.54 18.36 -5.29
CA ALA A 246 19.61 16.91 -5.32
C ALA A 246 18.36 16.32 -6.00
N ASN A 247 18.59 15.40 -6.94
CA ASN A 247 17.53 14.63 -7.61
C ASN A 247 17.20 13.35 -6.85
#